data_b807980a80d40b75502f6af825afab09
#
_entry.id   b807980a80d40b75502f6af825afab09
#
_cell.length_a   1.000
_cell.length_b   1.000
_cell.length_c   1.000
_cell.angle_alpha   90.00
_cell.angle_beta   90.00
_cell.angle_gamma   90.00
#
_symmetry.space_group_name_H-M   'P 1'
#
loop_
_entity.id
_entity.type
_entity.pdbx_description
1 polymer ?
#
loop_
_entity_poly.entity_id
_entity_poly.type
_entity_poly.pdbx_seq_one_letter_code
_entity_poly.pdbx_strand_id
1 'polypeptide(L)'
;LLLSTLTPHTKGKVLDVGCGAGVLSTVLASHSPKVRLTLCDVSAPAVEASRATLAANGIEGEVIASNVFSDITGRFDMIISNPPFHDGMETSLEAAQALIRGAVRHLNSGGELRIVANAFLAYPKVLDETFGFHEVIAQTGRFKVYRTVMTRQAKK
;
A
#
# COMPACT_ATOMS: atom_id res chain seq x y z
N LEU A 1 -3.55 11.93 -3.99
CA LEU A 1 -4.76 11.73 -3.18
C LEU A 1 -4.47 10.95 -1.89
N LEU A 2 -3.72 9.85 -1.98
CA LEU A 2 -3.37 9.05 -0.79
C LEU A 2 -2.59 9.89 0.23
N LEU A 3 -1.64 10.68 -0.22
CA LEU A 3 -0.81 11.53 0.66
C LEU A 3 -1.64 12.53 1.46
N SER A 4 -2.75 13.02 0.91
CA SER A 4 -3.63 13.96 1.62
C SER A 4 -4.29 13.34 2.85
N THR A 5 -4.32 12.02 2.95
CA THR A 5 -4.92 11.29 4.07
C THR A 5 -3.93 10.94 5.17
N LEU A 6 -2.64 11.14 4.92
CA LEU A 6 -1.57 10.82 5.86
C LEU A 6 -1.21 12.05 6.70
N THR A 7 -0.81 11.83 7.94
CA THR A 7 -0.48 12.92 8.86
C THR A 7 1.02 12.98 9.12
N PRO A 8 1.55 14.13 9.59
CA PRO A 8 2.95 14.22 10.02
C PRO A 8 3.28 13.30 11.20
N HIS A 9 2.27 12.78 11.87
CA HIS A 9 2.43 11.87 13.02
C HIS A 9 2.43 10.39 12.62
N THR A 10 2.33 10.07 11.32
CA THR A 10 2.46 8.70 10.84
C THR A 10 3.83 8.15 11.27
N LYS A 11 3.83 6.96 11.86
CA LYS A 11 5.05 6.36 12.40
C LYS A 11 4.98 4.85 12.29
N GLY A 12 6.12 4.19 12.55
CA GLY A 12 6.24 2.74 12.55
C GLY A 12 6.67 2.20 11.20
N LYS A 13 6.49 0.91 11.01
CA LYS A 13 6.89 0.22 9.78
C LYS A 13 5.81 0.37 8.73
N VAL A 14 6.18 0.95 7.60
CA VAL A 14 5.27 1.19 6.46
C VAL A 14 5.78 0.41 5.25
N LEU A 15 4.89 -0.35 4.61
CA LEU A 15 5.18 -1.05 3.36
C LEU A 15 4.41 -0.38 2.23
N ASP A 16 5.14 -0.03 1.16
CA ASP A 16 4.56 0.51 -0.08
C ASP A 16 4.59 -0.59 -1.14
N VAL A 17 3.43 -1.14 -1.45
CA VAL A 17 3.30 -2.24 -2.43
C VAL A 17 3.01 -1.66 -3.81
N GLY A 18 3.85 -2.04 -4.79
CA GLY A 18 3.78 -1.47 -6.13
C GLY A 18 4.34 -0.05 -6.14
N CYS A 19 5.54 0.11 -5.61
CA CYS A 19 6.12 1.43 -5.31
C CYS A 19 6.50 2.26 -6.55
N GLY A 20 6.65 1.65 -7.71
CA GLY A 20 7.08 2.36 -8.92
C GLY A 20 8.42 3.08 -8.70
N ALA A 21 8.45 4.38 -8.92
CA ALA A 21 9.65 5.20 -8.73
C ALA A 21 9.90 5.61 -7.27
N GLY A 22 9.03 5.22 -6.33
CA GLY A 22 9.21 5.52 -4.91
C GLY A 22 8.80 6.93 -4.48
N VAL A 23 8.08 7.65 -5.33
CA VAL A 23 7.69 9.04 -5.05
C VAL A 23 6.75 9.13 -3.84
N LEU A 24 5.75 8.26 -3.76
CA LEU A 24 4.80 8.24 -2.65
C LEU A 24 5.50 8.07 -1.31
N SER A 25 6.37 7.06 -1.20
CA SER A 25 7.14 6.79 0.02
C SER A 25 8.12 7.91 0.36
N THR A 26 8.75 8.51 -0.66
CA THR A 26 9.67 9.63 -0.47
C THR A 26 8.96 10.83 0.14
N VAL A 27 7.80 11.20 -0.39
CA VAL A 27 7.00 12.31 0.16
C VAL A 27 6.50 11.98 1.56
N LEU A 28 6.04 10.75 1.78
CA LEU A 28 5.60 10.30 3.10
C LEU A 28 6.72 10.47 4.13
N ALA A 29 7.91 9.95 3.85
CA ALA A 29 9.03 10.02 4.79
C ALA A 29 9.50 11.46 5.04
N SER A 30 9.43 12.32 4.02
CA SER A 30 9.76 13.73 4.17
C SER A 30 8.82 14.45 5.12
N HIS A 31 7.54 14.08 5.14
CA HIS A 31 6.53 14.69 6.01
C HIS A 31 6.36 13.94 7.34
N SER A 32 6.77 12.68 7.40
CA SER A 32 6.59 11.81 8.57
C SER A 32 7.92 11.11 8.88
N PRO A 33 8.87 11.79 9.51
CA PRO A 33 10.24 11.27 9.67
C PRO A 33 10.36 10.05 10.59
N LYS A 34 9.32 9.69 11.31
CA LYS A 34 9.32 8.53 12.21
C LYS A 34 8.92 7.23 11.53
N VAL A 35 8.62 7.24 10.24
CA VAL A 35 8.31 6.00 9.51
C VAL A 35 9.58 5.24 9.17
N ARG A 36 9.48 3.91 9.16
CA ARG A 36 10.49 3.00 8.64
C ARG A 36 9.94 2.37 7.38
N LEU A 37 10.56 2.67 6.25
CA LEU A 37 10.03 2.31 4.94
C LEU A 37 10.56 0.99 4.43
N THR A 38 9.63 0.19 3.88
CA THR A 38 9.93 -0.90 2.96
C THR A 38 9.09 -0.67 1.72
N LEU A 39 9.72 -0.73 0.55
CA LEU A 39 9.06 -0.58 -0.74
C LEU A 39 9.24 -1.85 -1.53
N CYS A 40 8.23 -2.26 -2.27
CA CYS A 40 8.37 -3.42 -3.16
C CYS A 40 7.67 -3.20 -4.48
N ASP A 41 8.21 -3.86 -5.51
CA ASP A 41 7.63 -3.86 -6.85
C ASP A 41 8.08 -5.12 -7.58
N VAL A 42 7.26 -5.59 -8.51
CA VAL A 42 7.59 -6.73 -9.35
C VAL A 42 8.57 -6.34 -10.47
N SER A 43 8.60 -5.08 -10.84
CA SER A 43 9.43 -4.54 -11.92
C SER A 43 10.85 -4.22 -11.43
N ALA A 44 11.86 -4.83 -12.04
CA ALA A 44 13.25 -4.52 -11.73
C ALA A 44 13.59 -3.04 -11.97
N PRO A 45 13.18 -2.42 -13.08
CA PRO A 45 13.36 -0.98 -13.27
C PRO A 45 12.72 -0.14 -12.17
N ALA A 46 11.53 -0.51 -11.68
CA ALA A 46 10.88 0.20 -10.58
C ALA A 46 11.69 0.09 -9.29
N VAL A 47 12.22 -1.08 -8.98
CA VAL A 47 13.07 -1.29 -7.80
C VAL A 47 14.29 -0.39 -7.87
N GLU A 48 14.98 -0.35 -9.00
CA GLU A 48 16.15 0.51 -9.20
C GLU A 48 15.79 2.01 -9.12
N ALA A 49 14.66 2.40 -9.72
CA ALA A 49 14.19 3.79 -9.67
C ALA A 49 13.87 4.21 -8.25
N SER A 50 13.23 3.34 -7.47
CA SER A 50 12.91 3.62 -6.06
C SER A 50 14.16 3.78 -5.22
N ARG A 51 15.16 2.92 -5.40
CA ARG A 51 16.43 3.04 -4.70
C ARG A 51 17.10 4.37 -5.00
N ALA A 52 17.13 4.77 -6.27
CA ALA A 52 17.71 6.04 -6.69
C ALA A 52 16.95 7.23 -6.11
N THR A 53 15.63 7.18 -6.10
CA THR A 53 14.79 8.25 -5.55
C THR A 53 15.01 8.44 -4.06
N LEU A 54 15.04 7.36 -3.29
CA LEU A 54 15.33 7.44 -1.85
C LEU A 54 16.72 8.01 -1.58
N ALA A 55 17.73 7.50 -2.29
CA ALA A 55 19.12 7.97 -2.13
C ALA A 55 19.25 9.44 -2.47
N ALA A 56 18.63 9.90 -3.56
CA ALA A 56 18.67 11.30 -3.98
C ALA A 56 18.04 12.25 -2.96
N ASN A 57 17.12 11.74 -2.14
CA ASN A 57 16.42 12.54 -1.13
C ASN A 57 16.93 12.27 0.30
N GLY A 58 18.01 11.51 0.45
CA GLY A 58 18.60 11.21 1.75
C GLY A 58 17.69 10.40 2.67
N ILE A 59 16.83 9.58 2.10
CA ILE A 59 15.86 8.77 2.85
C ILE A 59 16.31 7.32 2.91
N GLU A 60 16.34 6.77 4.11
CA GLU A 60 16.63 5.35 4.32
C GLU A 60 15.36 4.53 4.10
N GLY A 61 15.51 3.40 3.43
CA GLY A 61 14.41 2.47 3.20
C GLY A 61 14.92 1.23 2.51
N GLU A 62 14.24 0.12 2.73
CA GLU A 62 14.51 -1.13 2.06
C GLU A 62 13.65 -1.25 0.82
N VAL A 63 14.24 -1.60 -0.31
CA VAL A 63 13.50 -1.78 -1.57
C VAL A 63 13.71 -3.22 -2.04
N ILE A 64 12.61 -3.95 -2.21
CA ILE A 64 12.61 -5.39 -2.46
C ILE A 64 11.88 -5.68 -3.77
N ALA A 65 12.49 -6.53 -4.62
CA ALA A 65 11.79 -7.10 -5.77
C ALA A 65 10.83 -8.17 -5.25
N SER A 66 9.53 -8.00 -5.50
CA SER A 66 8.51 -8.90 -4.98
C SER A 66 7.25 -8.86 -5.85
N ASN A 67 6.70 -10.02 -6.12
CA ASN A 67 5.38 -10.10 -6.73
C ASN A 67 4.34 -9.97 -5.61
N VAL A 68 3.87 -8.75 -5.40
CA VAL A 68 3.06 -8.33 -4.26
C VAL A 68 3.80 -8.69 -2.97
N PHE A 69 3.39 -9.73 -2.24
CA PHE A 69 4.01 -10.11 -0.97
C PHE A 69 4.96 -11.31 -1.05
N SER A 70 5.26 -11.81 -2.25
CA SER A 70 6.00 -13.08 -2.41
C SER A 70 7.35 -13.11 -1.70
N ASP A 71 8.04 -11.97 -1.63
CA ASP A 71 9.36 -11.85 -1.01
C ASP A 71 9.35 -10.94 0.23
N ILE A 72 8.15 -10.60 0.72
CA ILE A 72 8.00 -9.78 1.90
C ILE A 72 7.91 -10.67 3.13
N THR A 73 8.69 -10.32 4.15
CA THR A 73 8.67 -10.99 5.46
C THR A 73 8.24 -10.02 6.55
N GLY A 74 7.69 -10.56 7.62
CA GLY A 74 7.32 -9.76 8.78
C GLY A 74 5.98 -9.05 8.63
N ARG A 75 5.74 -8.16 9.56
CA ARG A 75 4.50 -7.41 9.66
C ARG A 75 4.78 -5.92 9.75
N PHE A 76 3.78 -5.14 9.33
CA PHE A 76 3.88 -3.70 9.22
C PHE A 76 2.73 -3.03 9.99
N ASP A 77 2.96 -1.78 10.37
CA ASP A 77 1.93 -0.97 11.03
C ASP A 77 0.99 -0.32 10.02
N MET A 78 1.49 -0.14 8.79
CA MET A 78 0.70 0.40 7.69
C MET A 78 1.19 -0.21 6.37
N ILE A 79 0.24 -0.56 5.53
CA ILE A 79 0.51 -0.94 4.14
C ILE A 79 -0.22 0.08 3.27
N ILE A 80 0.51 0.70 2.35
CA ILE A 80 -0.04 1.63 1.37
C ILE A 80 0.16 1.05 -0.02
N SER A 81 -0.76 1.34 -0.92
CA SER A 81 -0.64 0.93 -2.31
C SER A 81 -1.41 1.88 -3.22
N ASN A 82 -0.77 2.21 -4.33
CA ASN A 82 -1.38 2.88 -5.46
C ASN A 82 -1.21 1.93 -6.65
N PRO A 83 -2.03 0.87 -6.74
CA PRO A 83 -1.82 -0.15 -7.75
C PRO A 83 -2.01 0.40 -9.15
N PRO A 84 -1.25 -0.13 -10.13
CA PRO A 84 -1.37 0.32 -11.51
C PRO A 84 -2.75 -0.05 -12.08
N PHE A 85 -3.20 0.71 -13.08
CA PHE A 85 -4.39 0.38 -13.82
C PHE A 85 -4.22 -0.89 -14.63
N HIS A 86 -5.26 -1.70 -14.64
CA HIS A 86 -5.36 -2.86 -15.52
C HIS A 86 -6.57 -2.70 -16.41
N ASP A 87 -6.42 -3.07 -17.66
CA ASP A 87 -7.47 -2.91 -18.67
C ASP A 87 -8.57 -3.96 -18.57
N GLY A 88 -8.37 -5.06 -17.82
CA GLY A 88 -9.32 -6.15 -17.71
C GLY A 88 -9.92 -6.26 -16.31
N MET A 89 -11.22 -6.55 -16.22
CA MET A 89 -11.92 -6.72 -14.96
C MET A 89 -11.38 -7.90 -14.15
N GLU A 90 -11.03 -9.01 -14.81
CA GLU A 90 -10.47 -10.18 -14.15
C GLU A 90 -9.13 -9.86 -13.49
N THR A 91 -8.27 -9.14 -14.21
CA THR A 91 -6.99 -8.71 -13.69
C THR A 91 -7.16 -7.79 -12.48
N SER A 92 -8.15 -6.91 -12.52
CA SER A 92 -8.45 -6.00 -11.41
C SER A 92 -8.90 -6.77 -10.17
N LEU A 93 -9.74 -7.77 -10.32
CA LEU A 93 -10.20 -8.60 -9.22
C LEU A 93 -9.05 -9.42 -8.62
N GLU A 94 -8.25 -10.06 -9.46
CA GLU A 94 -7.08 -10.81 -9.01
C GLU A 94 -6.08 -9.94 -8.27
N ALA A 95 -5.80 -8.76 -8.79
CA ALA A 95 -4.89 -7.80 -8.17
C ALA A 95 -5.42 -7.35 -6.80
N ALA A 96 -6.72 -7.05 -6.71
CA ALA A 96 -7.35 -6.67 -5.46
C ALA A 96 -7.28 -7.80 -4.43
N GLN A 97 -7.58 -9.02 -4.84
CA GLN A 97 -7.52 -10.18 -3.96
C GLN A 97 -6.09 -10.44 -3.46
N ALA A 98 -5.10 -10.40 -4.35
CA ALA A 98 -3.71 -10.62 -3.97
C ALA A 98 -3.23 -9.57 -2.96
N LEU A 99 -3.52 -8.31 -3.20
CA LEU A 99 -3.12 -7.22 -2.31
C LEU A 99 -3.84 -7.30 -0.97
N ILE A 100 -5.15 -7.40 -0.98
CA ILE A 100 -5.95 -7.31 0.25
C ILE A 100 -5.80 -8.56 1.11
N ARG A 101 -5.88 -9.75 0.51
CA ARG A 101 -5.72 -11.00 1.26
C ARG A 101 -4.30 -11.17 1.78
N GLY A 102 -3.31 -10.75 0.98
CA GLY A 102 -1.91 -10.78 1.41
C GLY A 102 -1.64 -9.83 2.57
N ALA A 103 -2.27 -8.65 2.57
CA ALA A 103 -2.09 -7.65 3.61
C ALA A 103 -2.46 -8.18 5.00
N VAL A 104 -3.47 -9.05 5.11
CA VAL A 104 -3.85 -9.65 6.41
C VAL A 104 -2.66 -10.35 7.08
N ARG A 105 -1.82 -11.01 6.29
CA ARG A 105 -0.66 -11.76 6.80
C ARG A 105 0.52 -10.87 7.15
N HIS A 106 0.49 -9.61 6.72
CA HIS A 106 1.60 -8.68 6.86
C HIS A 106 1.26 -7.41 7.64
N LEU A 107 0.11 -7.38 8.31
CA LEU A 107 -0.27 -6.29 9.20
C LEU A 107 -0.20 -6.71 10.66
N ASN A 108 0.34 -5.82 11.49
CA ASN A 108 0.23 -5.93 12.92
C ASN A 108 -1.22 -5.69 13.34
N SER A 109 -1.60 -6.20 14.51
CA SER A 109 -2.91 -5.91 15.09
C SER A 109 -3.08 -4.39 15.21
N GLY A 110 -4.21 -3.87 14.72
CA GLY A 110 -4.44 -2.43 14.65
C GLY A 110 -3.77 -1.72 13.48
N GLY A 111 -2.99 -2.44 12.69
CA GLY A 111 -2.35 -1.88 11.49
C GLY A 111 -3.35 -1.57 10.40
N GLU A 112 -3.01 -0.61 9.53
CA GLU A 112 -3.91 -0.11 8.51
C GLU A 112 -3.46 -0.48 7.11
N LEU A 113 -4.45 -0.75 6.25
CA LEU A 113 -4.25 -0.85 4.80
C LEU A 113 -4.95 0.35 4.16
N ARG A 114 -4.20 1.10 3.34
CA ARG A 114 -4.75 2.21 2.56
C ARG A 114 -4.43 2.01 1.09
N ILE A 115 -5.47 2.04 0.25
CA ILE A 115 -5.35 1.79 -1.18
C ILE A 115 -6.00 2.94 -1.94
N VAL A 116 -5.26 3.50 -2.90
CA VAL A 116 -5.85 4.38 -3.92
C VAL A 116 -6.28 3.50 -5.08
N ALA A 117 -7.53 3.56 -5.44
CA ALA A 117 -8.04 2.76 -6.55
C ALA A 117 -9.12 3.50 -7.32
N ASN A 118 -9.31 3.09 -8.57
CA ASN A 118 -10.42 3.55 -9.37
C ASN A 118 -11.73 3.11 -8.70
N ALA A 119 -12.69 4.03 -8.60
CA ALA A 119 -13.96 3.80 -7.92
C ALA A 119 -14.81 2.67 -8.53
N PHE A 120 -14.53 2.27 -9.76
CA PHE A 120 -15.27 1.22 -10.45
C PHE A 120 -14.70 -0.20 -10.25
N LEU A 121 -13.57 -0.32 -9.55
CA LEU A 121 -12.93 -1.61 -9.32
C LEU A 121 -13.50 -2.31 -8.07
N ALA A 122 -13.28 -3.60 -7.97
CA ALA A 122 -13.91 -4.46 -6.95
C ALA A 122 -13.25 -4.41 -5.55
N TYR A 123 -12.49 -3.36 -5.24
CA TYR A 123 -11.79 -3.25 -3.96
C TYR A 123 -12.71 -3.25 -2.74
N PRO A 124 -13.84 -2.51 -2.72
CA PRO A 124 -14.72 -2.51 -1.55
C PRO A 124 -15.21 -3.90 -1.16
N LYS A 125 -15.62 -4.70 -2.14
CA LYS A 125 -16.12 -6.05 -1.90
C LYS A 125 -15.05 -6.94 -1.25
N VAL A 126 -13.84 -6.92 -1.80
CA VAL A 126 -12.74 -7.74 -1.27
C VAL A 126 -12.32 -7.27 0.11
N LEU A 127 -12.31 -5.96 0.35
CA LEU A 127 -12.02 -5.40 1.68
C LEU A 127 -13.03 -5.87 2.72
N ASP A 128 -14.32 -5.81 2.41
CA ASP A 128 -15.37 -6.23 3.33
C ASP A 128 -15.32 -7.75 3.59
N GLU A 129 -15.06 -8.54 2.55
CA GLU A 129 -14.94 -10.00 2.70
C GLU A 129 -13.72 -10.41 3.54
N THR A 130 -12.64 -9.64 3.46
CA THR A 130 -11.35 -10.01 4.09
C THR A 130 -11.19 -9.37 5.47
N PHE A 131 -11.46 -8.08 5.60
CA PHE A 131 -11.27 -7.32 6.85
C PHE A 131 -12.56 -7.10 7.62
N GLY A 132 -13.70 -7.32 7.01
CA GLY A 132 -15.00 -7.11 7.63
C GLY A 132 -15.59 -5.73 7.40
N PHE A 133 -14.81 -4.77 6.93
CA PHE A 133 -15.26 -3.41 6.65
C PHE A 133 -14.26 -2.65 5.80
N HIS A 134 -14.70 -1.52 5.27
CA HIS A 134 -13.83 -0.52 4.67
C HIS A 134 -14.40 0.87 4.90
N GLU A 135 -13.54 1.87 4.78
CA GLU A 135 -13.93 3.27 4.81
C GLU A 135 -13.42 3.94 3.54
N VAL A 136 -14.16 4.92 3.04
CA VAL A 136 -13.68 5.82 1.98
C VAL A 136 -13.26 7.11 2.67
N ILE A 137 -11.96 7.37 2.74
CA ILE A 137 -11.43 8.52 3.48
C ILE A 137 -11.06 9.71 2.61
N ALA A 138 -11.02 9.52 1.30
CA ALA A 138 -10.86 10.59 0.33
C ALA A 138 -11.37 10.11 -1.03
N GLN A 139 -11.82 11.05 -1.86
CA GLN A 139 -12.21 10.71 -3.22
C GLN A 139 -12.09 11.90 -4.16
N THR A 140 -11.84 11.59 -5.43
CA THR A 140 -11.97 12.49 -6.56
C THR A 140 -13.02 11.90 -7.51
N GLY A 141 -13.23 12.49 -8.67
CA GLY A 141 -14.23 11.97 -9.61
C GLY A 141 -13.99 10.52 -10.05
N ARG A 142 -12.73 10.07 -10.08
CA ARG A 142 -12.35 8.74 -10.56
C ARG A 142 -11.80 7.82 -9.49
N PHE A 143 -11.19 8.37 -8.45
CA PHE A 143 -10.40 7.62 -7.48
C PHE A 143 -10.96 7.75 -6.10
N LYS A 144 -10.81 6.67 -5.33
CA LYS A 144 -11.11 6.66 -3.90
C LYS A 144 -9.89 6.15 -3.15
N VAL A 145 -9.70 6.66 -1.94
CA VAL A 145 -8.77 6.08 -0.98
C VAL A 145 -9.59 5.25 -0.01
N TYR A 146 -9.36 3.95 -0.05
CA TYR A 146 -9.97 3.01 0.86
C TYR A 146 -9.06 2.76 2.04
N ARG A 147 -9.64 2.69 3.23
CA ARG A 147 -8.94 2.37 4.46
C ARG A 147 -9.63 1.21 5.14
N THR A 148 -8.84 0.29 5.66
CA THR A 148 -9.30 -0.73 6.58
C THR A 148 -8.26 -0.98 7.65
N VAL A 149 -8.63 -1.68 8.71
CA VAL A 149 -7.78 -1.91 9.88
C VAL A 149 -7.77 -3.40 10.20
N MET A 150 -6.60 -3.90 10.58
CA MET A 150 -6.43 -5.27 11.03
C MET A 150 -7.06 -5.45 12.42
N THR A 151 -8.24 -6.03 12.45
CA THR A 151 -9.00 -6.30 13.66
C THR A 151 -9.24 -7.81 13.82
N ARG A 152 -9.95 -8.20 14.86
CA ARG A 152 -10.35 -9.61 15.06
C ARG A 152 -11.30 -10.12 13.98
N GLN A 153 -11.97 -9.22 13.25
CA GLN A 153 -12.88 -9.58 12.16
C GLN A 153 -12.17 -9.98 10.88
N ALA A 154 -10.88 -9.64 10.77
CA ALA A 154 -10.12 -9.97 9.57
C ALA A 154 -9.93 -11.48 9.41
N LYS A 155 -10.11 -11.95 8.19
CA LYS A 155 -9.93 -13.37 7.84
C LYS A 155 -8.47 -13.63 7.49
N LYS A 156 -7.81 -14.35 8.32
CA LYS A 156 -6.42 -14.74 8.12
C LYS A 156 -6.29 -15.90 7.14
#